data_e9b6757f758ab9d3a023f440a9b52862
#
_entry.id   e9b6757f758ab9d3a023f440a9b52862
#
_cell.length_a   1.000
_cell.length_b   1.000
_cell.length_c   1.000
_cell.angle_alpha   90.00
_cell.angle_beta   90.00
_cell.angle_gamma   90.00
#
_symmetry.space_group_name_H-M   'P 1'
#
loop_
_entity.id
_entity.type
_entity.pdbx_description
1 polymer ?
#
loop_
_entity_poly.entity_id
_entity_poly.type
_entity_poly.pdbx_seq_one_letter_code
_entity_poly.pdbx_strand_id
1 'polypeptide(L)'
;MRVWRIPLSTNVERVALALGHKDRTVEWVDTNPDDRASVIEVSGQRRVPVLKDDDGSVVTGSTAILEYLDRRFPEPRLFPDEPLGAEVRLFVDWFERAWKPAAAAIEDELVDHAPDPNQQRLALLGTRLADALDLFEGLLANRDFLLSERLTAADCIAFPFIKYAALGMPTNDEKLFHRILVDYQPLAPHHQRVRDWIARIDGFPRG
;
A
#
# COMPACT_ATOMS: atom_id res chain seq x y z
N MET A 1 -1.43 -15.50 -15.53
CA MET A 1 -1.94 -15.00 -14.22
C MET A 1 -3.06 -14.00 -14.42
N ARG A 2 -4.08 -13.99 -13.57
CA ARG A 2 -5.16 -13.00 -13.49
C ARG A 2 -5.21 -12.37 -12.11
N VAL A 3 -5.49 -11.05 -12.04
CA VAL A 3 -5.62 -10.34 -10.76
C VAL A 3 -6.94 -9.56 -10.74
N TRP A 4 -7.81 -9.89 -9.80
CA TRP A 4 -9.05 -9.15 -9.52
C TRP A 4 -8.74 -7.87 -8.77
N ARG A 5 -9.26 -6.75 -9.28
CA ARG A 5 -9.00 -5.42 -8.73
C ARG A 5 -10.24 -4.55 -8.66
N ILE A 6 -10.14 -3.51 -7.86
CA ILE A 6 -10.99 -2.32 -7.92
C ILE A 6 -10.09 -1.15 -8.25
N PRO A 7 -10.45 -0.30 -9.20
CA PRO A 7 -9.69 0.90 -9.53
C PRO A 7 -9.41 1.76 -8.29
N LEU A 8 -8.25 2.37 -8.24
CA LEU A 8 -7.79 3.23 -7.14
C LEU A 8 -7.66 2.52 -5.77
N SER A 9 -7.63 1.19 -5.72
CA SER A 9 -7.38 0.49 -4.46
C SER A 9 -5.90 0.53 -4.11
N THR A 10 -5.56 1.12 -2.96
CA THR A 10 -4.18 1.15 -2.41
C THR A 10 -3.57 -0.25 -2.29
N ASN A 11 -4.36 -1.25 -1.88
CA ASN A 11 -3.87 -2.63 -1.79
C ASN A 11 -3.63 -3.29 -3.17
N VAL A 12 -4.39 -2.90 -4.19
CA VAL A 12 -4.17 -3.35 -5.58
C VAL A 12 -2.90 -2.71 -6.14
N GLU A 13 -2.67 -1.43 -5.87
CA GLU A 13 -1.47 -0.73 -6.33
C GLU A 13 -0.17 -1.34 -5.78
N ARG A 14 -0.18 -1.90 -4.57
CA ARG A 14 0.94 -2.69 -4.04
C ARG A 14 1.36 -3.81 -4.99
N VAL A 15 0.37 -4.55 -5.48
CA VAL A 15 0.59 -5.67 -6.41
C VAL A 15 1.02 -5.17 -7.78
N ALA A 16 0.42 -4.08 -8.27
CA ALA A 16 0.80 -3.48 -9.55
C ALA A 16 2.26 -2.99 -9.54
N LEU A 17 2.72 -2.36 -8.44
CA LEU A 17 4.13 -1.98 -8.26
C LEU A 17 5.06 -3.19 -8.25
N ALA A 18 4.70 -4.23 -7.50
CA ALA A 18 5.50 -5.45 -7.43
C ALA A 18 5.63 -6.13 -8.80
N LEU A 19 4.53 -6.19 -9.56
CA LEU A 19 4.53 -6.74 -10.92
C LEU A 19 5.38 -5.89 -11.87
N GLY A 20 5.22 -4.56 -11.84
CA GLY A 20 6.04 -3.66 -12.66
C GLY A 20 7.52 -3.75 -12.32
N HIS A 21 7.88 -3.82 -11.02
CA HIS A 21 9.27 -4.01 -10.59
C HIS A 21 9.88 -5.33 -11.10
N LYS A 22 9.07 -6.38 -11.19
CA LYS A 22 9.49 -7.70 -11.70
C LYS A 22 9.38 -7.84 -13.22
N ASP A 23 9.02 -6.77 -13.93
CA ASP A 23 8.77 -6.78 -15.38
C ASP A 23 7.75 -7.90 -15.74
N ARG A 24 6.64 -7.94 -15.03
CA ARG A 24 5.55 -8.90 -15.22
C ARG A 24 4.24 -8.19 -15.47
N THR A 25 3.49 -8.73 -16.42
CA THR A 25 2.13 -8.30 -16.74
C THR A 25 1.12 -9.39 -16.35
N VAL A 26 -0.09 -8.97 -16.06
CA VAL A 26 -1.22 -9.85 -15.72
C VAL A 26 -2.48 -9.43 -16.48
N GLU A 27 -3.43 -10.33 -16.58
CA GLU A 27 -4.80 -9.96 -16.97
C GLU A 27 -5.50 -9.34 -15.75
N TRP A 28 -5.78 -8.04 -15.81
CA TRP A 28 -6.53 -7.35 -14.78
C TRP A 28 -8.03 -7.59 -14.97
N VAL A 29 -8.68 -8.10 -13.92
CA VAL A 29 -10.13 -8.32 -13.88
C VAL A 29 -10.76 -7.22 -13.03
N ASP A 30 -11.37 -6.24 -13.67
CA ASP A 30 -12.05 -5.15 -12.95
C ASP A 30 -13.30 -5.68 -12.24
N THR A 31 -13.44 -5.34 -10.97
CA THR A 31 -14.53 -5.77 -10.10
C THR A 31 -15.34 -4.55 -9.69
N ASN A 32 -16.66 -4.65 -9.78
CA ASN A 32 -17.56 -3.63 -9.29
C ASN A 32 -17.45 -3.56 -7.74
N PRO A 33 -17.25 -2.37 -7.14
CA PRO A 33 -17.26 -2.19 -5.69
C PRO A 33 -18.51 -2.74 -4.99
N ASP A 34 -19.66 -2.70 -5.62
CA ASP A 34 -20.93 -3.13 -5.05
C ASP A 34 -21.24 -4.61 -5.32
N ASP A 35 -20.73 -5.16 -6.43
CA ASP A 35 -20.86 -6.57 -6.79
C ASP A 35 -19.51 -7.30 -6.73
N ARG A 36 -19.36 -8.16 -5.74
CA ARG A 36 -18.15 -8.97 -5.48
C ARG A 36 -18.30 -10.43 -5.91
N ALA A 37 -19.31 -10.78 -6.69
CA ALA A 37 -19.59 -12.17 -7.04
C ALA A 37 -18.38 -12.87 -7.66
N SER A 38 -17.69 -12.24 -8.62
CA SER A 38 -16.50 -12.80 -9.27
C SER A 38 -15.32 -13.02 -8.33
N VAL A 39 -15.14 -12.13 -7.32
CA VAL A 39 -14.11 -12.27 -6.31
C VAL A 39 -14.42 -13.41 -5.35
N ILE A 40 -15.71 -13.52 -4.95
CA ILE A 40 -16.18 -14.59 -4.05
C ILE A 40 -16.04 -15.95 -4.75
N GLU A 41 -16.43 -16.04 -6.02
CA GLU A 41 -16.33 -17.26 -6.81
C GLU A 41 -14.90 -17.80 -6.86
N VAL A 42 -13.92 -16.92 -7.07
CA VAL A 42 -12.51 -17.33 -7.22
C VAL A 42 -11.82 -17.56 -5.88
N SER A 43 -12.21 -16.88 -4.81
CA SER A 43 -11.42 -16.84 -3.57
C SER A 43 -12.18 -17.13 -2.27
N GLY A 44 -13.52 -17.26 -2.33
CA GLY A 44 -14.36 -17.48 -1.17
C GLY A 44 -14.50 -16.26 -0.24
N GLN A 45 -13.95 -15.08 -0.60
CA GLN A 45 -13.98 -13.86 0.21
C GLN A 45 -14.19 -12.61 -0.68
N ARG A 46 -14.47 -11.44 -0.10
CA ARG A 46 -14.92 -10.24 -0.83
C ARG A 46 -13.82 -9.20 -1.10
N ARG A 47 -12.61 -9.36 -0.56
CA ARG A 47 -11.55 -8.34 -0.63
C ARG A 47 -10.70 -8.50 -1.88
N VAL A 48 -10.20 -7.39 -2.41
CA VAL A 48 -9.19 -7.33 -3.46
C VAL A 48 -7.87 -6.78 -2.90
N PRO A 49 -6.72 -7.10 -3.50
CA PRO A 49 -6.52 -7.94 -4.68
C PRO A 49 -6.65 -9.45 -4.40
N VAL A 50 -7.02 -10.20 -5.45
CA VAL A 50 -6.93 -11.65 -5.52
C VAL A 50 -6.12 -12.01 -6.76
N LEU A 51 -5.11 -12.85 -6.61
CA LEU A 51 -4.33 -13.40 -7.73
C LEU A 51 -4.73 -14.85 -7.96
N LYS A 52 -4.98 -15.22 -9.21
CA LYS A 52 -5.09 -16.61 -9.67
C LYS A 52 -4.01 -16.88 -10.71
N ASP A 53 -3.12 -17.84 -10.42
CA ASP A 53 -2.07 -18.24 -11.34
C ASP A 53 -2.57 -19.31 -12.33
N ASP A 54 -1.80 -19.56 -13.39
CA ASP A 54 -2.13 -20.50 -14.46
C ASP A 54 -2.09 -21.96 -13.99
N ASP A 55 -1.36 -22.25 -12.89
CA ASP A 55 -1.35 -23.56 -12.22
C ASP A 55 -2.58 -23.80 -11.34
N GLY A 56 -3.50 -22.83 -11.25
CA GLY A 56 -4.70 -22.89 -10.44
C GLY A 56 -4.54 -22.33 -9.02
N SER A 57 -3.34 -21.96 -8.60
CA SER A 57 -3.09 -21.34 -7.27
C SER A 57 -3.87 -20.05 -7.13
N VAL A 58 -4.54 -19.88 -5.98
CA VAL A 58 -5.28 -18.64 -5.64
C VAL A 58 -4.66 -18.04 -4.39
N VAL A 59 -4.24 -16.76 -4.48
CA VAL A 59 -3.61 -16.02 -3.39
C VAL A 59 -4.44 -14.76 -3.10
N THR A 60 -4.75 -14.54 -1.82
CA THR A 60 -5.56 -13.41 -1.36
C THR A 60 -4.77 -12.48 -0.46
N GLY A 61 -4.99 -11.16 -0.63
CA GLY A 61 -4.31 -10.13 0.15
C GLY A 61 -2.97 -9.70 -0.45
N SER A 62 -2.75 -8.38 -0.47
CA SER A 62 -1.61 -7.79 -1.17
C SER A 62 -0.26 -8.30 -0.68
N THR A 63 -0.05 -8.39 0.63
CA THR A 63 1.22 -8.88 1.21
C THR A 63 1.52 -10.31 0.81
N ALA A 64 0.53 -11.21 0.93
CA ALA A 64 0.69 -12.62 0.53
C ALA A 64 0.95 -12.76 -0.99
N ILE A 65 0.34 -11.87 -1.81
CA ILE A 65 0.59 -11.84 -3.25
C ILE A 65 2.03 -11.38 -3.53
N LEU A 66 2.54 -10.36 -2.83
CA LEU A 66 3.95 -9.94 -2.97
C LEU A 66 4.92 -11.09 -2.64
N GLU A 67 4.67 -11.82 -1.55
CA GLU A 67 5.46 -13.00 -1.18
C GLU A 67 5.36 -14.13 -2.22
N TYR A 68 4.16 -14.35 -2.76
CA TYR A 68 3.96 -15.33 -3.84
C TYR A 68 4.75 -14.95 -5.08
N LEU A 69 4.64 -13.69 -5.53
CA LEU A 69 5.37 -13.18 -6.69
C LEU A 69 6.89 -13.27 -6.49
N ASP A 70 7.37 -13.02 -5.27
CA ASP A 70 8.80 -13.08 -4.98
C ASP A 70 9.36 -14.50 -5.03
N ARG A 71 8.59 -15.49 -4.55
CA ARG A 71 8.95 -16.91 -4.70
C ARG A 71 8.85 -17.39 -6.15
N ARG A 72 7.83 -16.95 -6.88
CA ARG A 72 7.54 -17.37 -8.25
C ARG A 72 8.51 -16.77 -9.27
N PHE A 73 8.95 -15.54 -9.01
CA PHE A 73 9.87 -14.75 -9.83
C PHE A 73 10.93 -14.14 -8.89
N PRO A 74 12.01 -14.89 -8.58
CA PRO A 74 12.95 -14.47 -7.52
C PRO A 74 13.67 -13.14 -7.81
N GLU A 75 13.86 -12.76 -9.08
CA GLU A 75 14.57 -11.54 -9.42
C GLU A 75 13.69 -10.53 -10.20
N PRO A 76 13.86 -9.24 -9.88
CA PRO A 76 14.54 -8.65 -8.72
C PRO A 76 13.78 -8.96 -7.42
N ARG A 77 14.49 -9.19 -6.30
CA ARG A 77 13.88 -9.59 -5.02
C ARG A 77 13.10 -8.45 -4.37
N LEU A 78 11.90 -8.76 -3.90
CA LEU A 78 11.12 -7.88 -3.01
C LEU A 78 11.46 -8.12 -1.53
N PHE A 79 11.79 -9.35 -1.19
CA PHE A 79 12.29 -9.75 0.14
C PHE A 79 13.72 -10.25 -0.01
N PRO A 80 14.73 -9.37 0.17
CA PRO A 80 16.15 -9.73 0.03
C PRO A 80 16.58 -10.84 0.99
N ASP A 81 17.80 -11.32 0.80
CA ASP A 81 18.42 -12.27 1.73
C ASP A 81 18.69 -11.59 3.09
N GLU A 82 18.86 -12.41 4.12
CA GLU A 82 19.15 -11.95 5.47
C GLU A 82 20.53 -11.23 5.53
N PRO A 83 20.69 -10.20 6.38
CA PRO A 83 19.73 -9.75 7.40
C PRO A 83 18.65 -8.79 6.89
N LEU A 84 18.79 -8.19 5.73
CA LEU A 84 17.86 -7.17 5.20
C LEU A 84 16.44 -7.73 5.01
N GLY A 85 16.31 -9.00 4.65
CA GLY A 85 15.01 -9.66 4.53
C GLY A 85 14.20 -9.63 5.81
N ALA A 86 14.83 -9.81 6.97
CA ALA A 86 14.17 -9.70 8.27
C ALA A 86 13.69 -8.26 8.55
N GLU A 87 14.50 -7.26 8.21
CA GLU A 87 14.13 -5.84 8.37
C GLU A 87 12.93 -5.49 7.49
N VAL A 88 12.91 -5.94 6.24
CA VAL A 88 11.77 -5.75 5.33
C VAL A 88 10.51 -6.39 5.88
N ARG A 89 10.57 -7.64 6.37
CA ARG A 89 9.42 -8.32 6.98
C ARG A 89 8.92 -7.60 8.24
N LEU A 90 9.84 -7.14 9.08
CA LEU A 90 9.49 -6.38 10.29
C LEU A 90 8.77 -5.08 9.93
N PHE A 91 9.28 -4.34 8.93
CA PHE A 91 8.62 -3.12 8.45
C PHE A 91 7.22 -3.41 7.89
N VAL A 92 7.07 -4.44 7.07
CA VAL A 92 5.77 -4.86 6.50
C VAL A 92 4.78 -5.20 7.62
N ASP A 93 5.21 -5.97 8.64
CA ASP A 93 4.36 -6.33 9.79
C ASP A 93 3.96 -5.08 10.60
N TRP A 94 4.90 -4.19 10.89
CA TRP A 94 4.61 -2.92 11.56
C TRP A 94 3.61 -2.06 10.77
N PHE A 95 3.81 -1.93 9.45
CA PHE A 95 2.91 -1.14 8.61
C PHE A 95 1.48 -1.70 8.60
N GLU A 96 1.34 -3.03 8.49
CA GLU A 96 0.03 -3.69 8.49
C GLU A 96 -0.67 -3.67 9.85
N ARG A 97 0.08 -3.76 10.96
CA ARG A 97 -0.50 -3.92 12.30
C ARG A 97 -0.57 -2.63 13.11
N ALA A 98 0.28 -1.66 12.82
CA ALA A 98 0.35 -0.43 13.60
C ALA A 98 -0.07 0.81 12.80
N TRP A 99 0.50 1.00 11.60
CA TRP A 99 0.25 2.22 10.82
C TRP A 99 -1.11 2.18 10.12
N LYS A 100 -1.36 1.18 9.31
CA LYS A 100 -2.58 1.07 8.48
C LYS A 100 -3.88 1.00 9.29
N PRO A 101 -3.96 0.32 10.45
CA PRO A 101 -5.14 0.34 11.28
C PRO A 101 -5.50 1.72 11.84
N ALA A 102 -4.52 2.63 12.03
CA ALA A 102 -4.81 3.98 12.46
C ALA A 102 -5.60 4.77 11.39
N ALA A 103 -5.24 4.63 10.11
CA ALA A 103 -5.97 5.24 9.00
C ALA A 103 -7.40 4.67 8.88
N ALA A 104 -7.57 3.34 9.00
CA ALA A 104 -8.88 2.71 9.00
C ALA A 104 -9.75 3.15 10.19
N ALA A 105 -9.16 3.28 11.38
CA ALA A 105 -9.88 3.74 12.56
C ALA A 105 -10.35 5.21 12.48
N ILE A 106 -9.65 6.05 11.68
CA ILE A 106 -10.14 7.40 11.36
C ILE A 106 -11.38 7.30 10.46
N GLU A 107 -11.35 6.44 9.44
CA GLU A 107 -12.49 6.23 8.55
C GLU A 107 -13.71 5.73 9.33
N ASP A 108 -13.55 4.70 10.17
CA ASP A 108 -14.60 4.16 11.03
C ASP A 108 -15.18 5.26 11.94
N GLU A 109 -14.33 6.08 12.58
CA GLU A 109 -14.77 7.17 13.46
C GLU A 109 -15.60 8.21 12.70
N LEU A 110 -15.17 8.59 11.50
CA LEU A 110 -15.88 9.58 10.68
C LEU A 110 -17.20 9.06 10.12
N VAL A 111 -17.31 7.76 9.86
CA VAL A 111 -18.52 7.14 9.29
C VAL A 111 -19.53 6.78 10.40
N ASP A 112 -19.06 6.06 11.43
CA ASP A 112 -19.95 5.48 12.44
C ASP A 112 -20.47 6.52 13.44
N HIS A 113 -19.76 7.64 13.61
CA HIS A 113 -20.10 8.70 14.56
C HIS A 113 -20.47 10.04 13.90
N ALA A 114 -20.80 10.04 12.59
CA ALA A 114 -21.30 11.22 11.91
C ALA A 114 -22.66 11.65 12.52
N PRO A 115 -22.95 12.97 12.67
CA PRO A 115 -22.11 14.11 12.29
C PRO A 115 -21.16 14.61 13.38
N ASP A 116 -21.01 13.93 14.52
CA ASP A 116 -20.23 14.38 15.69
C ASP A 116 -19.15 13.36 16.08
N PRO A 117 -18.09 13.18 15.26
CA PRO A 117 -17.01 12.26 15.56
C PRO A 117 -16.14 12.76 16.72
N ASN A 118 -15.53 11.83 17.46
CA ASN A 118 -14.69 12.15 18.60
C ASN A 118 -13.37 12.82 18.14
N GLN A 119 -13.29 14.14 18.29
CA GLN A 119 -12.14 14.95 17.85
C GLN A 119 -10.83 14.60 18.56
N GLN A 120 -10.87 14.18 19.82
CA GLN A 120 -9.66 13.77 20.56
C GLN A 120 -9.10 12.46 20.00
N ARG A 121 -9.98 11.50 19.65
CA ARG A 121 -9.60 10.26 19.02
C ARG A 121 -9.02 10.50 17.62
N LEU A 122 -9.66 11.33 16.82
CA LEU A 122 -9.16 11.71 15.48
C LEU A 122 -7.78 12.37 15.57
N ALA A 123 -7.58 13.31 16.51
CA ALA A 123 -6.29 13.95 16.72
C ALA A 123 -5.19 12.94 17.10
N LEU A 124 -5.48 12.01 18.02
CA LEU A 124 -4.52 10.96 18.43
C LEU A 124 -4.15 10.04 17.26
N LEU A 125 -5.13 9.60 16.47
CA LEU A 125 -4.89 8.74 15.30
C LEU A 125 -4.13 9.49 14.21
N GLY A 126 -4.48 10.76 13.98
CA GLY A 126 -3.79 11.63 13.03
C GLY A 126 -2.33 11.85 13.40
N THR A 127 -2.03 12.08 14.68
CA THR A 127 -0.65 12.17 15.17
C THR A 127 0.15 10.91 14.83
N ARG A 128 -0.41 9.71 14.99
CA ARG A 128 0.28 8.46 14.63
C ARG A 128 0.62 8.38 13.14
N LEU A 129 -0.24 8.89 12.26
CA LEU A 129 0.04 8.92 10.82
C LEU A 129 1.11 9.95 10.49
N ALA A 130 1.05 11.14 11.10
CA ALA A 130 2.00 12.22 10.89
C ALA A 130 3.41 11.87 11.43
N ASP A 131 3.51 11.31 12.64
CA ASP A 131 4.78 10.93 13.26
C ASP A 131 5.53 9.87 12.45
N ALA A 132 4.78 9.02 11.72
CA ALA A 132 5.39 8.03 10.83
C ALA A 132 6.15 8.68 9.66
N LEU A 133 5.81 9.90 9.26
CA LEU A 133 6.54 10.60 8.20
C LEU A 133 7.98 10.94 8.61
N ASP A 134 8.22 11.24 9.88
CA ASP A 134 9.56 11.42 10.43
C ASP A 134 10.35 10.10 10.42
N LEU A 135 9.68 8.98 10.70
CA LEU A 135 10.30 7.66 10.57
C LEU A 135 10.69 7.38 9.11
N PHE A 136 9.81 7.65 8.15
CA PHE A 136 10.14 7.47 6.72
C PHE A 136 11.29 8.38 6.29
N GLU A 137 11.30 9.65 6.71
CA GLU A 137 12.40 10.58 6.43
C GLU A 137 13.73 10.05 6.97
N GLY A 138 13.72 9.46 8.18
CA GLY A 138 14.88 8.81 8.78
C GLY A 138 15.32 7.55 8.05
N LEU A 139 14.38 6.69 7.66
CA LEU A 139 14.69 5.46 6.89
C LEU A 139 15.30 5.76 5.53
N LEU A 140 14.95 6.87 4.90
CA LEU A 140 15.48 7.34 3.62
C LEU A 140 16.82 8.08 3.74
N ALA A 141 17.39 8.19 4.93
CA ALA A 141 18.70 8.82 5.11
C ALA A 141 19.78 8.01 4.37
N ASN A 142 20.41 8.64 3.38
CA ASN A 142 21.52 8.08 2.57
C ASN A 142 21.13 6.87 1.71
N ARG A 143 19.86 6.76 1.31
CA ARG A 143 19.39 5.70 0.40
C ARG A 143 18.18 6.15 -0.42
N ASP A 144 17.98 5.49 -1.55
CA ASP A 144 16.91 5.83 -2.50
C ASP A 144 15.55 5.21 -2.16
N PHE A 145 15.52 4.14 -1.38
CA PHE A 145 14.32 3.41 -0.96
C PHE A 145 14.32 3.20 0.56
N LEU A 146 13.19 2.82 1.14
CA LEU A 146 12.97 2.84 2.59
C LEU A 146 14.02 2.05 3.38
N LEU A 147 14.45 0.89 2.92
CA LEU A 147 15.36 0.03 3.66
C LEU A 147 16.62 -0.35 2.86
N SER A 148 16.75 0.08 1.60
CA SER A 148 17.81 -0.38 0.71
C SER A 148 18.08 0.62 -0.43
N GLU A 149 19.09 0.34 -1.26
CA GLU A 149 19.36 1.06 -2.51
C GLU A 149 18.47 0.60 -3.68
N ARG A 150 17.60 -0.38 -3.45
CA ARG A 150 16.67 -0.93 -4.43
C ARG A 150 15.28 -1.04 -3.83
N LEU A 151 14.27 -0.99 -4.70
CA LEU A 151 12.88 -1.19 -4.29
C LEU A 151 12.69 -2.57 -3.64
N THR A 152 12.03 -2.59 -2.51
CA THR A 152 11.68 -3.80 -1.75
C THR A 152 10.17 -3.88 -1.50
N ALA A 153 9.72 -4.94 -0.83
CA ALA A 153 8.35 -5.06 -0.37
C ALA A 153 7.94 -3.91 0.58
N ALA A 154 8.88 -3.33 1.34
CA ALA A 154 8.61 -2.19 2.20
C ALA A 154 8.07 -1.00 1.39
N ASP A 155 8.71 -0.70 0.26
CA ASP A 155 8.29 0.38 -0.64
C ASP A 155 6.94 0.09 -1.29
N CYS A 156 6.76 -1.12 -1.83
CA CYS A 156 5.49 -1.55 -2.42
C CYS A 156 4.32 -1.44 -1.43
N ILE A 157 4.56 -1.79 -0.15
CA ILE A 157 3.54 -1.78 0.90
C ILE A 157 3.17 -0.36 1.33
N ALA A 158 4.16 0.51 1.51
CA ALA A 158 3.95 1.85 2.06
C ALA A 158 3.50 2.87 1.01
N PHE A 159 4.13 2.87 -0.17
CA PHE A 159 3.95 3.91 -1.18
C PHE A 159 2.48 4.22 -1.52
N PRO A 160 1.59 3.22 -1.79
CA PRO A 160 0.21 3.50 -2.19
C PRO A 160 -0.61 4.26 -1.15
N PHE A 161 -0.14 4.32 0.08
CA PHE A 161 -0.77 5.05 1.18
C PHE A 161 -0.08 6.39 1.45
N ILE A 162 1.25 6.41 1.39
CA ILE A 162 2.03 7.61 1.72
C ILE A 162 2.04 8.62 0.56
N LYS A 163 1.88 8.18 -0.68
CA LYS A 163 1.88 9.06 -1.87
C LYS A 163 0.87 10.21 -1.76
N TYR A 164 -0.25 10.00 -1.10
CA TYR A 164 -1.31 11.02 -0.93
C TYR A 164 -0.81 12.25 -0.15
N ALA A 165 0.20 12.10 0.68
CA ALA A 165 0.84 13.20 1.40
C ALA A 165 1.48 14.26 0.46
N ALA A 166 1.94 13.85 -0.72
CA ALA A 166 2.58 14.73 -1.69
C ALA A 166 1.73 14.96 -2.94
N LEU A 167 1.05 13.93 -3.45
CA LEU A 167 0.34 13.98 -4.73
C LEU A 167 -1.11 14.46 -4.59
N GLY A 168 -1.68 14.39 -3.37
CA GLY A 168 -3.10 14.65 -3.16
C GLY A 168 -4.00 13.59 -3.81
N MET A 169 -5.29 13.90 -3.91
CA MET A 169 -6.27 13.01 -4.53
C MET A 169 -6.30 13.17 -6.06
N PRO A 170 -6.40 12.08 -6.83
CA PRO A 170 -6.75 12.15 -8.24
C PRO A 170 -8.09 12.85 -8.47
N THR A 171 -8.26 13.52 -9.62
CA THR A 171 -9.42 14.36 -9.92
C THR A 171 -10.78 13.64 -9.80
N ASN A 172 -10.82 12.32 -10.04
CA ASN A 172 -12.05 11.51 -10.01
C ASN A 172 -12.09 10.55 -8.81
N ASP A 173 -11.32 10.84 -7.77
CA ASP A 173 -11.26 10.01 -6.57
C ASP A 173 -12.07 10.67 -5.45
N GLU A 174 -13.21 10.06 -5.10
CA GLU A 174 -14.11 10.55 -4.05
C GLU A 174 -14.04 9.72 -2.76
N LYS A 175 -13.08 8.78 -2.66
CA LYS A 175 -13.02 7.88 -1.52
C LYS A 175 -12.61 8.62 -0.25
N LEU A 176 -13.44 8.49 0.78
CA LEU A 176 -13.16 9.06 2.11
C LEU A 176 -11.79 8.61 2.63
N PHE A 177 -11.46 7.33 2.49
CA PHE A 177 -10.18 6.80 2.91
C PHE A 177 -8.98 7.53 2.28
N HIS A 178 -9.03 7.87 1.00
CA HIS A 178 -7.95 8.61 0.34
C HIS A 178 -7.86 10.06 0.81
N ARG A 179 -9.02 10.70 1.08
CA ARG A 179 -9.04 12.03 1.69
C ARG A 179 -8.38 12.02 3.06
N ILE A 180 -8.65 10.99 3.87
CA ILE A 180 -7.97 10.79 5.16
C ILE A 180 -6.45 10.72 4.99
N LEU A 181 -5.99 9.98 3.97
CA LEU A 181 -4.55 9.90 3.69
C LEU A 181 -3.94 11.24 3.25
N VAL A 182 -4.70 12.13 2.65
CA VAL A 182 -4.25 13.52 2.37
C VAL A 182 -4.25 14.36 3.64
N ASP A 183 -5.35 14.36 4.38
CA ASP A 183 -5.59 15.30 5.48
C ASP A 183 -4.74 15.00 6.72
N TYR A 184 -4.44 13.72 6.98
CA TYR A 184 -3.75 13.27 8.19
C TYR A 184 -2.27 12.92 7.98
N GLN A 185 -1.70 13.25 6.82
CA GLN A 185 -0.26 13.05 6.51
C GLN A 185 0.39 14.35 6.00
N PRO A 186 0.37 15.46 6.77
CA PRO A 186 0.93 16.73 6.33
C PRO A 186 2.46 16.64 6.24
N LEU A 187 3.01 16.78 5.05
CA LEU A 187 4.46 16.85 4.85
C LEU A 187 5.02 18.20 5.32
N ALA A 188 5.81 18.17 6.37
CA ALA A 188 6.57 19.33 6.84
C ALA A 188 7.74 19.67 5.88
N PRO A 189 8.30 20.89 5.92
CA PRO A 189 9.41 21.28 5.03
C PRO A 189 10.63 20.34 5.10
N HIS A 190 10.90 19.71 6.23
CA HIS A 190 12.03 18.79 6.41
C HIS A 190 11.80 17.40 5.80
N HIS A 191 10.57 17.02 5.40
CA HIS A 191 10.28 15.73 4.75
C HIS A 191 10.66 15.73 3.26
N GLN A 192 11.85 16.19 2.91
CA GLN A 192 12.28 16.29 1.51
C GLN A 192 12.56 14.90 0.90
N ARG A 193 13.17 13.99 1.67
CA ARG A 193 13.48 12.64 1.17
C ARG A 193 12.20 11.83 0.93
N VAL A 194 11.18 12.02 1.77
CA VAL A 194 9.85 11.42 1.55
C VAL A 194 9.24 11.91 0.25
N ARG A 195 9.32 13.22 -0.06
CA ARG A 195 8.85 13.77 -1.35
C ARG A 195 9.60 13.17 -2.53
N ASP A 196 10.92 13.09 -2.44
CA ASP A 196 11.78 12.57 -3.50
C ASP A 196 11.53 11.07 -3.72
N TRP A 197 11.34 10.32 -2.64
CA TRP A 197 10.97 8.91 -2.68
C TRP A 197 9.58 8.70 -3.32
N ILE A 198 8.58 9.52 -2.97
CA ILE A 198 7.25 9.46 -3.60
C ILE A 198 7.37 9.75 -5.08
N ALA A 199 8.06 10.80 -5.49
CA ALA A 199 8.24 11.16 -6.90
C ALA A 199 8.97 10.07 -7.68
N ARG A 200 9.98 9.42 -7.07
CA ARG A 200 10.72 8.30 -7.67
C ARG A 200 9.82 7.10 -7.93
N ILE A 201 9.05 6.65 -6.92
CA ILE A 201 8.21 5.46 -7.07
C ILE A 201 6.98 5.73 -7.93
N ASP A 202 6.47 6.95 -7.95
CA ASP A 202 5.35 7.32 -8.82
C ASP A 202 5.68 7.09 -10.29
N GLY A 203 6.92 7.30 -10.68
CA GLY A 203 7.45 7.00 -12.01
C GLY A 203 7.70 5.51 -12.34
N PHE A 204 7.56 4.61 -11.37
CA PHE A 204 7.77 3.17 -11.61
C PHE A 204 6.64 2.56 -12.43
N PRO A 205 6.96 1.56 -13.29
CA PRO A 205 5.93 0.85 -14.06
C PRO A 205 4.94 0.13 -13.13
N ARG A 206 3.72 -0.01 -13.63
CA ARG A 206 2.65 -0.81 -13.02
C ARG A 206 2.36 -1.96 -13.98
N GLY A 207 2.53 -3.19 -13.51
CA GLY A 207 2.31 -4.40 -14.31
C GLY A 207 0.83 -4.74 -14.55
#